data_744be8eed3d0e287dca89a19d5b4dd31
#
_entry.id   744be8eed3d0e287dca89a19d5b4dd31
#
_cell.length_a   1.000
_cell.length_b   1.000
_cell.length_c   1.000
_cell.angle_alpha   90.00
_cell.angle_beta   90.00
_cell.angle_gamma   90.00
#
_symmetry.space_group_name_H-M   'P 1'
#
loop_
_entity.id
_entity.type
_entity.pdbx_description
1 polymer ?
#
loop_
_entity_poly.entity_id
_entity_poly.type
_entity_poly.pdbx_seq_one_letter_code
_entity_poly.pdbx_strand_id
1 'polypeptide(L)'
;MCFVYPFKGVSTLFVVRASVTMVAQSGAIVLGFWQFYSWANNVSFHRYFSHRCMGAGRLTNVLLGLLGSTAAQRGPLWWASTHRRHHKHCETPLDPHCPSLQGFWYSHVGWTMDRDNYMIRTVYVKVTDRLAATP
;
A
#
# COMPACT_ATOMS: atom_id res chain seq x y z
N MET A 1 -64.00 -5.48 1.99
CA MET A 1 -63.40 -5.53 0.64
C MET A 1 -61.91 -5.27 0.81
N CYS A 2 -61.10 -6.34 0.93
CA CYS A 2 -59.65 -6.19 1.06
C CYS A 2 -59.03 -6.02 -0.32
N PHE A 3 -58.45 -4.85 -0.58
CA PHE A 3 -57.64 -4.58 -1.78
C PHE A 3 -56.30 -5.34 -1.60
N VAL A 4 -56.17 -6.46 -2.26
CA VAL A 4 -54.86 -7.15 -2.42
C VAL A 4 -54.14 -6.43 -3.56
N TYR A 5 -53.16 -5.58 -3.25
CA TYR A 5 -52.24 -5.06 -4.24
C TYR A 5 -51.42 -6.22 -4.80
N PRO A 6 -51.47 -6.48 -6.12
CA PRO A 6 -50.56 -7.47 -6.71
C PRO A 6 -49.14 -6.95 -6.60
N PHE A 7 -48.32 -7.59 -5.73
CA PHE A 7 -46.87 -7.42 -5.76
C PHE A 7 -46.43 -7.90 -7.15
N LYS A 8 -46.15 -6.97 -8.05
CA LYS A 8 -45.50 -7.31 -9.33
C LYS A 8 -44.14 -7.85 -8.97
N GLY A 9 -43.98 -9.17 -9.03
CA GLY A 9 -42.74 -9.86 -8.70
C GLY A 9 -41.60 -9.27 -9.52
N VAL A 10 -40.55 -8.87 -8.84
CA VAL A 10 -39.31 -8.41 -9.49
C VAL A 10 -38.82 -9.58 -10.36
N SER A 11 -38.67 -9.34 -11.65
CA SER A 11 -38.22 -10.36 -12.60
C SER A 11 -36.90 -10.95 -12.14
N THR A 12 -36.80 -12.28 -12.07
CA THR A 12 -35.55 -13.00 -11.74
C THR A 12 -34.38 -12.52 -12.59
N LEU A 13 -34.66 -12.23 -13.88
CA LEU A 13 -33.68 -11.69 -14.81
C LEU A 13 -33.14 -10.31 -14.38
N PHE A 14 -34.01 -9.47 -13.81
CA PHE A 14 -33.61 -8.16 -13.28
C PHE A 14 -32.72 -8.30 -12.06
N VAL A 15 -33.05 -9.20 -11.13
CA VAL A 15 -32.24 -9.47 -9.94
C VAL A 15 -30.87 -10.01 -10.32
N VAL A 16 -30.80 -10.97 -11.23
CA VAL A 16 -29.54 -11.54 -11.69
C VAL A 16 -28.66 -10.49 -12.38
N ARG A 17 -29.25 -9.67 -13.26
CA ARG A 17 -28.50 -8.57 -13.92
C ARG A 17 -27.96 -7.57 -12.91
N ALA A 18 -28.79 -7.14 -11.97
CA ALA A 18 -28.38 -6.18 -10.93
C ALA A 18 -27.23 -6.76 -10.08
N SER A 19 -27.32 -8.02 -9.68
CA SER A 19 -26.28 -8.69 -8.90
C SER A 19 -24.95 -8.81 -9.67
N VAL A 20 -25.00 -9.22 -10.93
CA VAL A 20 -23.80 -9.30 -11.79
C VAL A 20 -23.15 -7.94 -11.96
N THR A 21 -23.96 -6.89 -12.19
CA THR A 21 -23.43 -5.51 -12.34
C THR A 21 -22.78 -5.02 -11.04
N MET A 22 -23.41 -5.26 -9.89
CA MET A 22 -22.83 -4.89 -8.58
C MET A 22 -21.50 -5.59 -8.32
N VAL A 23 -21.41 -6.89 -8.60
CA VAL A 23 -20.15 -7.65 -8.43
C VAL A 23 -19.06 -7.13 -9.35
N ALA A 24 -19.38 -6.85 -10.62
CA ALA A 24 -18.41 -6.31 -11.57
C ALA A 24 -17.92 -4.90 -11.18
N GLN A 25 -18.83 -4.02 -10.73
CA GLN A 25 -18.47 -2.69 -10.25
C GLN A 25 -17.61 -2.75 -8.99
N SER A 26 -17.97 -3.59 -8.03
CA SER A 26 -17.17 -3.78 -6.81
C SER A 26 -15.78 -4.31 -7.14
N GLY A 27 -15.67 -5.27 -8.05
CA GLY A 27 -14.40 -5.78 -8.53
C GLY A 27 -13.54 -4.70 -9.20
N ALA A 28 -14.12 -3.86 -10.05
CA ALA A 28 -13.43 -2.76 -10.70
C ALA A 28 -12.90 -1.72 -9.68
N ILE A 29 -13.69 -1.40 -8.66
CA ILE A 29 -13.29 -0.49 -7.57
C ILE A 29 -12.11 -1.09 -6.80
N VAL A 30 -12.18 -2.36 -6.41
CA VAL A 30 -11.10 -3.05 -5.68
C VAL A 30 -9.81 -3.08 -6.50
N LEU A 31 -9.90 -3.41 -7.79
CA LEU A 31 -8.75 -3.41 -8.70
C LEU A 31 -8.16 -2.01 -8.89
N GLY A 32 -9.00 -0.99 -9.02
CA GLY A 32 -8.56 0.41 -9.11
C GLY A 32 -7.83 0.87 -7.84
N PHE A 33 -8.35 0.52 -6.67
CA PHE A 33 -7.70 0.79 -5.38
C PHE A 33 -6.36 0.06 -5.27
N TRP A 34 -6.31 -1.21 -5.63
CA TRP A 34 -5.08 -2.01 -5.64
C TRP A 34 -4.01 -1.40 -6.55
N GLN A 35 -4.40 -1.00 -7.75
CA GLN A 35 -3.50 -0.38 -8.72
C GLN A 35 -2.96 0.96 -8.23
N PHE A 36 -3.85 1.81 -7.68
CA PHE A 36 -3.45 3.09 -7.10
C PHE A 36 -2.51 2.91 -5.90
N TYR A 37 -2.84 2.01 -4.98
CA TYR A 37 -2.01 1.66 -3.84
C TYR A 37 -0.61 1.21 -4.26
N SER A 38 -0.52 0.28 -5.20
CA SER A 38 0.74 -0.26 -5.70
C SER A 38 1.58 0.83 -6.38
N TRP A 39 0.93 1.70 -7.16
CA TRP A 39 1.59 2.82 -7.82
C TRP A 39 2.09 3.86 -6.80
N ALA A 40 1.28 4.26 -5.84
CA ALA A 40 1.63 5.22 -4.81
C ALA A 40 2.82 4.74 -3.97
N ASN A 41 2.81 3.48 -3.55
CA ASN A 41 3.91 2.87 -2.82
C ASN A 41 5.19 2.79 -3.66
N ASN A 42 5.10 2.34 -4.91
CA ASN A 42 6.24 2.16 -5.78
C ASN A 42 6.91 3.49 -6.15
N VAL A 43 6.15 4.49 -6.58
CA VAL A 43 6.69 5.79 -6.98
C VAL A 43 7.25 6.54 -5.78
N SER A 44 6.48 6.60 -4.68
CA SER A 44 6.84 7.38 -3.51
C SER A 44 7.84 6.64 -2.62
N PHE A 45 7.41 5.61 -1.91
CA PHE A 45 8.23 4.97 -0.90
C PHE A 45 9.44 4.24 -1.47
N HIS A 46 9.21 3.44 -2.51
CA HIS A 46 10.25 2.62 -3.10
C HIS A 46 11.25 3.45 -3.90
N ARG A 47 10.83 4.09 -4.99
CA ARG A 47 11.73 4.81 -5.90
C ARG A 47 12.23 6.13 -5.33
N TYR A 48 11.32 6.96 -4.79
CA TYR A 48 11.71 8.29 -4.37
C TYR A 48 12.44 8.28 -3.02
N PHE A 49 11.81 7.79 -1.95
CA PHE A 49 12.41 7.84 -0.61
C PHE A 49 13.49 6.78 -0.37
N SER A 50 13.35 5.57 -0.90
CA SER A 50 14.33 4.51 -0.64
C SER A 50 15.50 4.54 -1.59
N HIS A 51 15.24 4.48 -2.90
CA HIS A 51 16.30 4.43 -3.92
C HIS A 51 16.82 5.79 -4.37
N ARG A 52 16.11 6.87 -4.05
CA ARG A 52 16.52 8.23 -4.43
C ARG A 52 16.72 8.39 -5.95
N CYS A 53 15.91 7.75 -6.76
CA CYS A 53 16.03 7.74 -8.21
C CYS A 53 15.81 9.11 -8.85
N MET A 54 15.17 10.04 -8.14
CA MET A 54 14.86 11.38 -8.63
C MET A 54 15.03 12.44 -7.53
N GLY A 55 15.43 13.64 -7.91
CA GLY A 55 15.44 14.82 -7.04
C GLY A 55 14.10 15.57 -7.14
N ALA A 56 13.68 16.22 -6.07
CA ALA A 56 12.48 17.07 -6.08
C ALA A 56 12.59 18.18 -5.03
N GLY A 57 11.88 19.28 -5.25
CA GLY A 57 11.78 20.40 -4.31
C GLY A 57 10.94 20.06 -3.08
N ARG A 58 10.91 20.97 -2.11
CA ARG A 58 10.20 20.76 -0.82
C ARG A 58 8.74 20.39 -0.98
N LEU A 59 8.00 21.10 -1.83
CA LEU A 59 6.58 20.81 -2.06
C LEU A 59 6.36 19.41 -2.60
N THR A 60 7.14 18.99 -3.60
CA THR A 60 7.06 17.64 -4.17
C THR A 60 7.45 16.58 -3.15
N ASN A 61 8.41 16.83 -2.26
CA ASN A 61 8.76 15.96 -1.15
C ASN A 61 7.55 15.70 -0.25
N VAL A 62 6.83 16.76 0.14
CA VAL A 62 5.63 16.65 0.98
C VAL A 62 4.54 15.90 0.25
N LEU A 63 4.25 16.24 -1.01
CA LEU A 63 3.21 15.60 -1.80
C LEU A 63 3.49 14.10 -2.00
N LEU A 64 4.74 13.73 -2.31
CA LEU A 64 5.12 12.32 -2.42
C LEU A 64 5.06 11.60 -1.07
N GLY A 65 5.42 12.25 0.03
CA GLY A 65 5.25 11.69 1.36
C GLY A 65 3.80 11.41 1.71
N LEU A 66 2.90 12.34 1.41
CA LEU A 66 1.45 12.17 1.60
C LEU A 66 0.91 11.07 0.68
N LEU A 67 1.30 11.07 -0.59
CA LEU A 67 0.91 10.04 -1.55
C LEU A 67 1.31 8.63 -1.07
N GLY A 68 2.57 8.45 -0.67
CA GLY A 68 3.03 7.16 -0.14
C GLY A 68 2.29 6.74 1.13
N SER A 69 1.93 7.70 1.99
CA SER A 69 1.18 7.41 3.22
C SER A 69 -0.23 6.88 2.96
N THR A 70 -0.81 7.13 1.78
CA THR A 70 -2.10 6.50 1.36
C THR A 70 -2.00 4.99 1.20
N ALA A 71 -0.78 4.46 1.01
CA ALA A 71 -0.52 3.02 0.95
C ALA A 71 -0.63 2.31 2.31
N ALA A 72 -0.98 3.01 3.39
CA ALA A 72 -1.18 2.46 4.74
C ALA A 72 0.00 1.60 5.27
N GLN A 73 1.20 1.82 4.75
CA GLN A 73 2.43 1.12 5.14
C GLN A 73 3.36 2.03 5.96
N ARG A 74 2.79 2.76 6.92
CA ARG A 74 3.52 3.68 7.81
C ARG A 74 4.08 4.91 7.09
N GLY A 75 5.11 5.52 7.65
CA GLY A 75 5.70 6.75 7.09
C GLY A 75 6.87 6.49 6.14
N PRO A 76 7.20 7.46 5.27
CA PRO A 76 8.22 7.32 4.24
C PRO A 76 9.62 7.01 4.79
N LEU A 77 9.98 7.57 5.94
CA LEU A 77 11.31 7.35 6.54
C LEU A 77 11.44 5.94 7.12
N TRP A 78 10.39 5.43 7.77
CA TRP A 78 10.38 4.07 8.27
C TRP A 78 10.46 3.07 7.11
N TRP A 79 9.65 3.27 6.10
CA TRP A 79 9.62 2.40 4.93
C TRP A 79 10.96 2.38 4.20
N ALA A 80 11.55 3.55 3.94
CA ALA A 80 12.85 3.67 3.30
C ALA A 80 13.99 3.00 4.12
N SER A 81 13.94 3.12 5.45
CA SER A 81 14.89 2.47 6.34
C SER A 81 14.79 0.95 6.25
N THR A 82 13.57 0.43 6.35
CA THR A 82 13.30 -1.01 6.30
C THR A 82 13.64 -1.59 4.93
N HIS A 83 13.32 -0.89 3.86
CA HIS A 83 13.63 -1.32 2.50
C HIS A 83 15.13 -1.35 2.20
N ARG A 84 15.90 -0.38 2.69
CA ARG A 84 17.36 -0.40 2.57
C ARG A 84 17.99 -1.50 3.42
N ARG A 85 17.40 -1.81 4.59
CA ARG A 85 17.81 -2.96 5.40
C ARG A 85 17.57 -4.26 4.64
N HIS A 86 16.40 -4.41 3.98
CA HIS A 86 16.11 -5.54 3.10
C HIS A 86 17.21 -5.71 2.04
N HIS A 87 17.50 -4.66 1.26
CA HIS A 87 18.55 -4.74 0.23
C HIS A 87 19.94 -5.09 0.79
N LYS A 88 20.25 -4.62 1.99
CA LYS A 88 21.55 -4.91 2.62
C LYS A 88 21.67 -6.34 3.14
N HIS A 89 20.56 -6.92 3.57
CA HIS A 89 20.52 -8.21 4.27
C HIS A 89 19.63 -9.24 3.57
N CYS A 90 19.40 -9.07 2.27
CA CYS A 90 18.54 -9.93 1.47
C CYS A 90 18.89 -11.42 1.70
N GLU A 91 17.85 -12.25 1.89
CA GLU A 91 17.97 -13.69 2.13
C GLU A 91 18.70 -14.11 3.42
N THR A 92 18.90 -13.20 4.36
CA THR A 92 19.46 -13.51 5.69
C THR A 92 18.40 -13.38 6.79
N PRO A 93 18.63 -13.90 8.01
CA PRO A 93 17.72 -13.69 9.14
C PRO A 93 17.50 -12.22 9.55
N LEU A 94 18.33 -11.32 9.07
CA LEU A 94 18.20 -9.88 9.31
C LEU A 94 17.31 -9.18 8.28
N ASP A 95 16.89 -9.88 7.21
CA ASP A 95 15.94 -9.39 6.24
C ASP A 95 14.55 -9.27 6.87
N PRO A 96 13.91 -8.10 6.84
CA PRO A 96 12.58 -7.90 7.46
C PRO A 96 11.47 -8.72 6.82
N HIS A 97 11.63 -9.19 5.58
CA HIS A 97 10.56 -9.90 4.87
C HIS A 97 11.09 -10.92 3.83
N CYS A 98 11.92 -11.82 4.26
CA CYS A 98 12.47 -12.89 3.42
C CYS A 98 11.46 -14.05 3.25
N PRO A 99 10.94 -14.33 2.03
CA PRO A 99 9.95 -15.38 1.82
C PRO A 99 10.46 -16.78 2.12
N SER A 100 11.74 -17.05 1.84
CA SER A 100 12.37 -18.35 2.09
C SER A 100 12.50 -18.68 3.58
N LEU A 101 12.62 -17.67 4.43
CA LEU A 101 12.77 -17.84 5.88
C LEU A 101 11.48 -17.68 6.66
N GLN A 102 10.59 -16.79 6.21
CA GLN A 102 9.40 -16.35 6.98
C GLN A 102 8.07 -16.75 6.32
N GLY A 103 8.13 -17.31 5.11
CA GLY A 103 6.98 -17.72 4.34
C GLY A 103 6.31 -16.55 3.58
N PHE A 104 5.48 -16.92 2.60
CA PHE A 104 4.88 -15.99 1.65
C PHE A 104 4.01 -14.91 2.32
N TRP A 105 3.08 -15.31 3.19
CA TRP A 105 2.12 -14.36 3.77
C TRP A 105 2.76 -13.33 4.68
N TYR A 106 3.71 -13.77 5.51
CA TYR A 106 4.46 -12.84 6.34
C TYR A 106 5.26 -11.87 5.49
N SER A 107 6.01 -12.37 4.52
CA SER A 107 6.88 -11.54 3.67
C SER A 107 6.11 -10.63 2.72
N HIS A 108 4.88 -10.98 2.36
CA HIS A 108 4.03 -10.15 1.51
C HIS A 108 3.31 -9.03 2.29
N VAL A 109 2.72 -9.33 3.44
CA VAL A 109 1.88 -8.39 4.20
C VAL A 109 2.27 -8.31 5.68
N GLY A 110 2.49 -9.45 6.34
CA GLY A 110 2.64 -9.54 7.79
C GLY A 110 3.77 -8.68 8.36
N TRP A 111 4.88 -8.59 7.66
CA TRP A 111 6.06 -7.82 8.07
C TRP A 111 5.75 -6.32 8.32
N THR A 112 4.78 -5.75 7.61
CA THR A 112 4.38 -4.34 7.79
C THR A 112 3.60 -4.11 9.09
N MET A 113 2.98 -5.15 9.62
CA MET A 113 2.18 -5.15 10.85
C MET A 113 2.99 -5.62 12.06
N ASP A 114 4.15 -6.22 11.84
CA ASP A 114 4.98 -6.78 12.88
C ASP A 114 5.56 -5.68 13.79
N ARG A 115 5.37 -5.88 15.10
CA ARG A 115 5.82 -4.94 16.13
C ARG A 115 7.35 -4.83 16.17
N ASP A 116 8.06 -5.92 15.96
CA ASP A 116 9.52 -5.93 16.02
C ASP A 116 10.14 -5.14 14.88
N ASN A 117 9.55 -5.24 13.68
CA ASN A 117 9.90 -4.39 12.56
C ASN A 117 9.55 -2.91 12.82
N TYR A 118 8.55 -2.64 13.66
CA TYR A 118 8.18 -1.28 14.04
C TYR A 118 9.21 -0.59 14.93
N MET A 119 9.78 -1.32 15.86
CA MET A 119 10.73 -0.80 16.86
C MET A 119 12.13 -0.60 16.28
N ILE A 120 12.39 -1.04 15.05
CA ILE A 120 13.68 -0.79 14.39
C ILE A 120 13.83 0.71 14.18
N ARG A 121 14.74 1.30 14.94
CA ARG A 121 15.12 2.71 14.77
C ARG A 121 15.57 2.94 13.33
N THR A 122 15.25 4.09 12.80
CA THR A 122 15.60 4.56 11.44
C THR A 122 17.12 4.73 11.22
N VAL A 123 17.91 3.77 11.71
CA VAL A 123 19.37 3.80 11.66
C VAL A 123 19.92 3.83 10.22
N TYR A 124 19.15 3.32 9.27
CA TYR A 124 19.53 3.25 7.86
C TYR A 124 19.12 4.47 7.03
N VAL A 125 18.43 5.43 7.63
CA VAL A 125 18.09 6.70 7.00
C VAL A 125 18.74 7.82 7.78
N LYS A 126 19.74 8.46 7.23
CA LYS A 126 20.11 9.79 7.70
C LYS A 126 18.93 10.69 7.39
N VAL A 127 18.20 11.12 8.40
CA VAL A 127 17.04 12.03 8.32
C VAL A 127 17.41 13.32 7.57
N THR A 128 18.70 13.69 7.62
CA THR A 128 19.28 14.85 6.97
C THR A 128 19.32 14.78 5.44
N ASP A 129 19.21 13.58 4.85
CA ASP A 129 19.57 13.41 3.44
C ASP A 129 18.54 13.94 2.43
N ARG A 130 17.27 14.16 2.85
CA ARG A 130 16.27 14.70 1.92
C ARG A 130 15.39 15.82 2.48
N LEU A 131 15.14 15.86 3.78
CA LEU A 131 14.41 16.99 4.37
C LEU A 131 15.31 18.22 4.55
N ALA A 132 16.62 18.00 4.67
CA ALA A 132 17.62 19.07 4.82
C ALA A 132 18.32 19.47 3.50
N ALA A 133 18.24 18.67 2.45
CA ALA A 133 18.95 18.91 1.18
C ALA A 133 18.14 19.73 0.15
N THR A 134 17.10 20.40 0.58
CA THR A 134 16.39 21.37 -0.27
C THR A 134 16.79 22.78 0.16
N PRO A 135 17.43 23.56 -0.71
CA PRO A 135 17.69 24.97 -0.48
C PRO A 135 16.40 25.75 -0.26
#